data_d193f0ce52ef8a7ab8efb661dc253e25
#
_entry.id   d193f0ce52ef8a7ab8efb661dc253e25
#
_cell.length_a   1.000
_cell.length_b   1.000
_cell.length_c   1.000
_cell.angle_alpha   90.00
_cell.angle_beta   90.00
_cell.angle_gamma   90.00
#
_symmetry.space_group_name_H-M   'P 1'
#
loop_
_entity.id
_entity.type
_entity.pdbx_description
1 polymer ?
#
loop_
_entity_poly.entity_id
_entity_poly.type
_entity_poly.pdbx_seq_one_letter_code
_entity_poly.pdbx_strand_id
1 'polypeptide(L)'
;MSIPEDLIVGYPAWPASLERAVWLIDKPAGWSSFDVIRKLRRVLGVRKIGHAGTLDPMATGLLICLVGRATKLMEQVMGLKKVYTGTLRLGEVTPSYDAETDVIERADWTHLTRADLEAVRPAFLGEIRQVPPLYSAIKVGGERLYRKARRGETVDVPARTVTIDRFEWTGWEGPDVSFEVTCSKGTYIRSLAHDVGERLGVGAHLVALRRTAIGPYRVADAWTIPLLEEEARRRREAESS
;
A
#
# COMPACT_ATOMS: atom_id res chain seq x y z
N MET A 1 -5.38 21.73 -0.13
CA MET A 1 -6.85 21.65 -0.14
C MET A 1 -7.25 20.28 0.38
N SER A 2 -8.17 20.21 1.35
CA SER A 2 -8.75 18.94 1.85
C SER A 2 -9.89 18.49 0.95
N ILE A 3 -10.20 17.19 0.95
CA ILE A 3 -11.44 16.69 0.35
C ILE A 3 -12.60 17.25 1.21
N PRO A 4 -13.70 17.73 0.59
CA PRO A 4 -14.89 18.12 1.34
C PRO A 4 -15.40 16.96 2.22
N GLU A 5 -15.66 17.25 3.51
CA GLU A 5 -16.01 16.22 4.49
C GLU A 5 -17.32 15.49 4.15
N ASP A 6 -18.28 16.21 3.56
CA ASP A 6 -19.56 15.70 3.10
C ASP A 6 -19.44 14.61 2.01
N LEU A 7 -18.28 14.51 1.37
CA LEU A 7 -18.00 13.48 0.36
C LEU A 7 -17.38 12.22 0.96
N ILE A 8 -16.86 12.27 2.19
CA ILE A 8 -16.14 11.17 2.81
C ILE A 8 -17.13 10.14 3.35
N VAL A 9 -16.98 8.91 2.91
CA VAL A 9 -17.82 7.78 3.30
C VAL A 9 -16.96 6.77 4.05
N GLY A 10 -16.83 7.00 5.35
CA GLY A 10 -16.25 6.05 6.31
C GLY A 10 -17.35 5.22 6.97
N TYR A 11 -16.98 4.09 7.59
CA TYR A 11 -17.92 3.27 8.35
C TYR A 11 -18.39 4.01 9.62
N PRO A 12 -19.68 3.99 9.98
CA PRO A 12 -20.79 3.32 9.31
C PRO A 12 -21.60 4.22 8.35
N ALA A 13 -21.07 5.38 7.94
CA ALA A 13 -21.80 6.33 7.12
C ALA A 13 -22.10 5.77 5.71
N TRP A 14 -23.28 6.10 5.19
CA TRP A 14 -23.69 5.83 3.82
C TRP A 14 -24.07 7.12 3.11
N PRO A 15 -23.60 7.39 1.89
CA PRO A 15 -23.83 8.66 1.24
C PRO A 15 -25.28 8.80 0.76
N ALA A 16 -25.81 10.02 0.78
CA ALA A 16 -27.13 10.31 0.22
C ALA A 16 -27.16 10.13 -1.31
N SER A 17 -26.02 10.25 -1.98
CA SER A 17 -25.89 10.08 -3.42
C SER A 17 -24.58 9.39 -3.81
N LEU A 18 -24.66 8.48 -4.76
CA LEU A 18 -23.51 7.80 -5.36
C LEU A 18 -22.91 8.55 -6.57
N GLU A 19 -23.43 9.72 -6.93
CA GLU A 19 -22.88 10.51 -8.03
C GLU A 19 -21.52 11.09 -7.74
N ARG A 20 -21.24 11.36 -6.44
CA ARG A 20 -19.97 11.94 -5.97
C ARG A 20 -19.71 11.51 -4.54
N ALA A 21 -18.87 10.49 -4.36
CA ALA A 21 -18.53 9.98 -3.03
C ALA A 21 -17.08 9.49 -2.97
N VAL A 22 -16.45 9.59 -1.80
CA VAL A 22 -15.08 9.14 -1.53
C VAL A 22 -15.13 8.07 -0.43
N TRP A 23 -15.02 6.82 -0.82
CA TRP A 23 -15.15 5.68 0.06
C TRP A 23 -13.80 5.31 0.68
N LEU A 24 -13.80 5.15 2.00
CA LEU A 24 -12.69 4.58 2.76
C LEU A 24 -12.91 3.07 2.84
N ILE A 25 -12.03 2.29 2.25
CA ILE A 25 -12.15 0.82 2.21
C ILE A 25 -10.93 0.20 2.87
N ASP A 26 -11.13 -0.73 3.77
CA ASP A 26 -10.08 -1.61 4.29
C ASP A 26 -9.90 -2.79 3.32
N LYS A 27 -8.85 -2.73 2.50
CA LYS A 27 -8.55 -3.77 1.52
C LYS A 27 -8.05 -5.03 2.24
N PRO A 28 -8.68 -6.19 2.04
CA PRO A 28 -8.18 -7.45 2.58
C PRO A 28 -6.91 -7.93 1.87
N ALA A 29 -6.17 -8.84 2.51
CA ALA A 29 -5.06 -9.55 1.90
C ALA A 29 -5.51 -10.41 0.71
N GLY A 30 -4.61 -10.65 -0.25
CA GLY A 30 -4.85 -11.47 -1.43
C GLY A 30 -5.66 -10.80 -2.54
N TRP A 31 -6.21 -9.61 -2.30
CA TRP A 31 -6.94 -8.84 -3.30
C TRP A 31 -6.05 -7.78 -3.95
N SER A 32 -6.14 -7.62 -5.25
CA SER A 32 -5.62 -6.44 -5.90
C SER A 32 -6.52 -5.21 -5.61
N SER A 33 -5.96 -4.00 -5.73
CA SER A 33 -6.76 -2.78 -5.64
C SER A 33 -7.88 -2.73 -6.69
N PHE A 34 -7.69 -3.39 -7.84
CA PHE A 34 -8.72 -3.49 -8.88
C PHE A 34 -9.86 -4.46 -8.50
N ASP A 35 -9.59 -5.51 -7.71
CA ASP A 35 -10.63 -6.41 -7.20
C ASP A 35 -11.58 -5.67 -6.27
N VAL A 36 -11.06 -4.76 -5.42
CA VAL A 36 -11.86 -3.85 -4.61
C VAL A 36 -12.76 -2.98 -5.50
N ILE A 37 -12.22 -2.37 -6.55
CA ILE A 37 -13.00 -1.56 -7.48
C ILE A 37 -14.11 -2.39 -8.16
N ARG A 38 -13.79 -3.62 -8.58
CA ARG A 38 -14.76 -4.53 -9.20
C ARG A 38 -15.88 -4.89 -8.22
N LYS A 39 -15.55 -5.16 -6.96
CA LYS A 39 -16.51 -5.42 -5.89
C LYS A 39 -17.40 -4.20 -5.64
N LEU A 40 -16.82 -3.02 -5.47
CA LEU A 40 -17.57 -1.77 -5.26
C LEU A 40 -18.54 -1.49 -6.41
N ARG A 41 -18.11 -1.66 -7.67
CA ARG A 41 -19.00 -1.50 -8.84
C ARG A 41 -20.24 -2.37 -8.75
N ARG A 42 -20.06 -3.63 -8.33
CA ARG A 42 -21.16 -4.59 -8.18
C ARG A 42 -22.07 -4.23 -7.01
N VAL A 43 -21.49 -3.86 -5.86
CA VAL A 43 -22.24 -3.57 -4.63
C VAL A 43 -23.02 -2.26 -4.76
N LEU A 44 -22.41 -1.22 -5.32
CA LEU A 44 -22.99 0.12 -5.43
C LEU A 44 -23.77 0.36 -6.73
N GLY A 45 -23.71 -0.54 -7.71
CA GLY A 45 -24.34 -0.35 -9.02
C GLY A 45 -23.71 0.76 -9.89
N VAL A 46 -22.50 1.25 -9.56
CA VAL A 46 -21.87 2.38 -10.24
C VAL A 46 -20.68 1.93 -11.06
N ARG A 47 -20.63 2.30 -12.35
CA ARG A 47 -19.52 1.91 -13.25
C ARG A 47 -18.26 2.75 -13.06
N LYS A 48 -18.40 4.06 -12.80
CA LYS A 48 -17.28 4.99 -12.70
C LYS A 48 -16.73 5.03 -11.29
N ILE A 49 -15.77 4.15 -11.02
CA ILE A 49 -15.03 4.09 -9.75
C ILE A 49 -13.54 3.96 -10.05
N GLY A 50 -12.70 4.72 -9.34
CA GLY A 50 -11.25 4.63 -9.34
C GLY A 50 -10.70 4.60 -7.93
N HIS A 51 -9.40 4.29 -7.75
CA HIS A 51 -8.73 4.33 -6.44
C HIS A 51 -7.52 5.25 -6.46
N ALA A 52 -7.21 5.88 -5.34
CA ALA A 52 -6.07 6.78 -5.17
C ALA A 52 -4.91 6.09 -4.46
N GLY A 53 -4.06 5.43 -5.24
CA GLY A 53 -2.86 4.74 -4.75
C GLY A 53 -3.06 3.23 -4.60
N THR A 54 -2.38 2.49 -5.46
CA THR A 54 -2.38 1.02 -5.47
C THR A 54 -1.82 0.46 -4.17
N LEU A 55 -2.40 -0.64 -3.70
CA LEU A 55 -1.82 -1.57 -2.75
C LEU A 55 -1.55 -2.89 -3.47
N ASP A 56 -0.41 -3.50 -3.19
CA ASP A 56 -0.05 -4.82 -3.70
C ASP A 56 -1.01 -5.90 -3.14
N PRO A 57 -1.14 -7.08 -3.78
CA PRO A 57 -2.07 -8.11 -3.33
C PRO A 57 -1.87 -8.54 -1.88
N MET A 58 -0.61 -8.75 -1.46
CA MET A 58 -0.27 -9.10 -0.08
C MET A 58 -0.62 -8.01 0.94
N ALA A 59 -0.55 -6.74 0.54
CA ALA A 59 -0.78 -5.61 1.43
C ALA A 59 -2.26 -5.46 1.79
N THR A 60 -2.52 -4.97 3.01
CA THR A 60 -3.86 -4.67 3.53
C THR A 60 -4.03 -3.17 3.82
N GLY A 61 -5.22 -2.79 4.25
CA GLY A 61 -5.46 -1.47 4.83
C GLY A 61 -6.11 -0.47 3.89
N LEU A 62 -6.00 0.79 4.23
CA LEU A 62 -6.79 1.87 3.66
C LEU A 62 -6.57 2.04 2.16
N LEU A 63 -7.63 1.84 1.39
CA LEU A 63 -7.74 2.15 -0.03
C LEU A 63 -8.87 3.18 -0.23
N ILE A 64 -8.52 4.38 -0.65
CA ILE A 64 -9.50 5.42 -0.96
C ILE A 64 -10.04 5.21 -2.37
N CYS A 65 -11.34 4.96 -2.47
CA CYS A 65 -12.06 4.72 -3.71
C CYS A 65 -12.97 5.90 -4.04
N LEU A 66 -12.84 6.44 -5.25
CA LEU A 66 -13.54 7.64 -5.69
C LEU A 66 -14.64 7.25 -6.67
N VAL A 67 -15.89 7.63 -6.36
CA VAL A 67 -17.08 7.25 -7.10
C VAL A 67 -17.60 8.44 -7.92
N GLY A 68 -18.00 8.18 -9.15
CA GLY A 68 -18.63 9.16 -10.03
C GLY A 68 -17.76 10.40 -10.29
N ARG A 69 -18.28 11.58 -9.97
CA ARG A 69 -17.59 12.87 -10.15
C ARG A 69 -16.41 13.05 -9.19
N ALA A 70 -16.36 12.31 -8.06
CA ALA A 70 -15.23 12.37 -7.12
C ALA A 70 -13.93 11.86 -7.74
N THR A 71 -13.95 11.11 -8.85
CA THR A 71 -12.73 10.71 -9.58
C THR A 71 -11.86 11.90 -10.02
N LYS A 72 -12.41 13.11 -10.11
CA LYS A 72 -11.65 14.33 -10.37
C LYS A 72 -10.71 14.74 -9.22
N LEU A 73 -10.93 14.20 -8.01
CA LEU A 73 -10.09 14.44 -6.82
C LEU A 73 -8.90 13.46 -6.74
N MET A 74 -8.73 12.57 -7.73
CA MET A 74 -7.73 11.51 -7.72
C MET A 74 -6.33 12.01 -7.41
N GLU A 75 -5.85 13.01 -8.14
CA GLU A 75 -4.49 13.54 -7.98
C GLU A 75 -4.27 14.18 -6.61
N GLN A 76 -5.29 14.86 -6.09
CA GLN A 76 -5.26 15.47 -4.77
C GLN A 76 -5.06 14.39 -3.69
N VAL A 77 -5.85 13.31 -3.73
CA VAL A 77 -5.73 12.18 -2.78
C VAL A 77 -4.40 11.44 -2.94
N MET A 78 -3.97 11.23 -4.19
CA MET A 78 -2.68 10.60 -4.47
C MET A 78 -1.51 11.41 -3.92
N GLY A 79 -1.62 12.73 -3.85
CA GLY A 79 -0.61 13.65 -3.31
C GLY A 79 -0.40 13.55 -1.79
N LEU A 80 -1.38 13.05 -1.04
CA LEU A 80 -1.31 12.97 0.41
C LEU A 80 -0.22 12.00 0.88
N LYS A 81 0.36 12.26 2.06
CA LYS A 81 1.28 11.34 2.74
C LYS A 81 0.56 10.06 3.15
N LYS A 82 1.31 8.96 3.26
CA LYS A 82 0.81 7.66 3.67
C LYS A 82 1.54 7.21 4.92
N VAL A 83 0.82 6.48 5.78
CA VAL A 83 1.38 5.79 6.94
C VAL A 83 1.18 4.30 6.73
N TYR A 84 2.26 3.56 6.94
CA TYR A 84 2.25 2.10 6.86
C TYR A 84 2.83 1.50 8.12
N THR A 85 2.26 0.38 8.55
CA THR A 85 2.92 -0.60 9.40
C THR A 85 3.31 -1.79 8.55
N GLY A 86 4.44 -2.41 8.85
CA GLY A 86 4.91 -3.56 8.10
C GLY A 86 5.89 -4.40 8.90
N THR A 87 6.26 -5.53 8.32
CA THR A 87 7.30 -6.42 8.84
C THR A 87 8.22 -6.78 7.70
N LEU A 88 9.50 -6.58 7.89
CA LEU A 88 10.55 -7.10 7.01
C LEU A 88 11.18 -8.33 7.66
N ARG A 89 11.63 -9.27 6.82
CA ARG A 89 12.38 -10.45 7.23
C ARG A 89 13.82 -10.30 6.82
N LEU A 90 14.72 -10.36 7.81
CA LEU A 90 16.17 -10.34 7.63
C LEU A 90 16.70 -11.70 7.14
N GLY A 91 17.82 -11.65 6.43
CA GLY A 91 18.54 -12.85 5.99
C GLY A 91 17.94 -13.57 4.79
N GLU A 92 16.95 -13.00 4.12
CA GLU A 92 16.34 -13.58 2.92
C GLU A 92 16.08 -12.51 1.87
N VAL A 93 16.42 -12.81 0.61
CA VAL A 93 16.17 -11.92 -0.53
C VAL A 93 15.22 -12.59 -1.51
N THR A 94 14.26 -11.82 -2.02
CA THR A 94 13.32 -12.24 -3.06
C THR A 94 13.34 -11.29 -4.26
N PRO A 95 13.08 -11.74 -5.50
CA PRO A 95 13.09 -10.87 -6.68
C PRO A 95 12.02 -9.76 -6.66
N SER A 96 10.90 -9.99 -5.96
CA SER A 96 9.81 -9.00 -5.82
C SER A 96 10.00 -8.04 -4.66
N TYR A 97 11.01 -8.27 -3.79
CA TYR A 97 11.25 -7.56 -2.53
C TYR A 97 10.10 -7.75 -1.50
N ASP A 98 9.27 -8.78 -1.72
CA ASP A 98 8.19 -9.21 -0.83
C ASP A 98 8.06 -10.75 -0.86
N ALA A 99 7.09 -11.28 -0.12
CA ALA A 99 6.84 -12.71 -0.01
C ALA A 99 6.02 -13.31 -1.18
N GLU A 100 5.80 -12.58 -2.29
CA GLU A 100 5.08 -13.09 -3.46
C GLU A 100 5.95 -13.97 -4.37
N THR A 101 7.29 -13.90 -4.25
CA THR A 101 8.22 -14.71 -5.01
C THR A 101 9.13 -15.52 -4.08
N ASP A 102 9.68 -16.62 -4.61
CA ASP A 102 10.56 -17.50 -3.85
C ASP A 102 11.85 -16.80 -3.41
N VAL A 103 12.40 -17.24 -2.27
CA VAL A 103 13.68 -16.77 -1.75
C VAL A 103 14.81 -17.25 -2.66
N ILE A 104 15.66 -16.33 -3.12
CA ILE A 104 16.78 -16.62 -4.01
C ILE A 104 18.14 -16.57 -3.30
N GLU A 105 18.24 -15.84 -2.18
CA GLU A 105 19.47 -15.70 -1.39
C GLU A 105 19.14 -15.79 0.10
N ARG A 106 20.07 -16.39 0.87
CA ARG A 106 20.00 -16.47 2.33
C ARG A 106 21.34 -16.08 2.96
N ALA A 107 21.27 -15.31 4.06
CA ALA A 107 22.43 -14.93 4.86
C ALA A 107 22.13 -15.07 6.35
N ASP A 108 23.17 -15.27 7.16
CA ASP A 108 23.05 -15.27 8.62
C ASP A 108 22.85 -13.85 9.13
N TRP A 109 21.73 -13.62 9.80
CA TRP A 109 21.34 -12.35 10.44
C TRP A 109 21.53 -12.38 11.97
N THR A 110 21.88 -13.53 12.57
CA THR A 110 21.84 -13.75 14.03
C THR A 110 22.88 -12.91 14.79
N HIS A 111 23.87 -12.40 14.08
CA HIS A 111 24.91 -11.49 14.63
C HIS A 111 24.41 -10.04 14.79
N LEU A 112 23.29 -9.66 14.16
CA LEU A 112 22.74 -8.32 14.24
C LEU A 112 22.12 -8.04 15.61
N THR A 113 22.21 -6.80 16.03
CA THR A 113 21.67 -6.28 17.28
C THR A 113 20.63 -5.17 16.99
N ARG A 114 19.86 -4.80 18.01
CA ARG A 114 18.96 -3.64 17.90
C ARG A 114 19.75 -2.34 17.60
N ALA A 115 20.97 -2.23 18.08
CA ALA A 115 21.83 -1.07 17.80
C ALA A 115 22.17 -0.96 16.30
N ASP A 116 22.35 -2.08 15.60
CA ASP A 116 22.62 -2.09 14.16
C ASP A 116 21.40 -1.58 13.37
N LEU A 117 20.18 -1.99 13.75
CA LEU A 117 18.93 -1.47 13.17
C LEU A 117 18.81 0.05 13.38
N GLU A 118 19.08 0.53 14.60
CA GLU A 118 19.03 1.97 14.89
C GLU A 118 20.13 2.75 14.14
N ALA A 119 21.29 2.17 13.93
CA ALA A 119 22.41 2.81 13.21
C ALA A 119 22.11 3.01 11.71
N VAL A 120 21.38 2.11 11.06
CA VAL A 120 21.05 2.25 9.63
C VAL A 120 19.83 3.14 9.38
N ARG A 121 18.92 3.27 10.34
CA ARG A 121 17.65 3.99 10.21
C ARG A 121 17.78 5.45 9.71
N PRO A 122 18.73 6.28 10.20
CA PRO A 122 18.86 7.67 9.75
C PRO A 122 19.11 7.83 8.26
N ALA A 123 19.72 6.84 7.60
CA ALA A 123 19.98 6.87 6.16
C ALA A 123 18.70 6.79 5.30
N PHE A 124 17.58 6.42 5.90
CA PHE A 124 16.29 6.31 5.24
C PHE A 124 15.33 7.45 5.59
N LEU A 125 15.77 8.46 6.35
CA LEU A 125 14.96 9.63 6.71
C LEU A 125 15.22 10.82 5.78
N GLY A 126 14.20 11.65 5.59
CA GLY A 126 14.26 12.81 4.70
C GLY A 126 14.10 12.41 3.21
N GLU A 127 14.75 13.14 2.33
CA GLU A 127 14.76 12.85 0.90
C GLU A 127 15.76 11.72 0.59
N ILE A 128 15.26 10.65 0.01
CA ILE A 128 16.07 9.51 -0.41
C ILE A 128 15.85 9.20 -1.90
N ARG A 129 16.87 8.61 -2.52
CA ARG A 129 16.74 8.03 -3.86
C ARG A 129 16.37 6.57 -3.75
N GLN A 130 15.27 6.15 -4.36
CA GLN A 130 14.77 4.80 -4.32
C GLN A 130 14.58 4.25 -5.72
N VAL A 131 15.06 3.04 -5.98
CA VAL A 131 14.79 2.30 -7.21
C VAL A 131 13.50 1.51 -7.00
N PRO A 132 12.46 1.72 -7.85
CA PRO A 132 11.25 0.91 -7.80
C PRO A 132 11.55 -0.57 -8.08
N PRO A 133 10.81 -1.51 -7.43
CA PRO A 133 11.00 -2.92 -7.72
C PRO A 133 10.57 -3.25 -9.15
N LEU A 134 11.23 -4.23 -9.78
CA LEU A 134 10.86 -4.71 -11.12
C LEU A 134 9.41 -5.20 -11.19
N TYR A 135 8.92 -5.81 -10.10
CA TYR A 135 7.53 -6.24 -9.95
C TYR A 135 6.61 -5.08 -9.59
N SER A 136 6.55 -4.05 -10.46
CA SER A 136 5.70 -2.87 -10.25
C SER A 136 4.85 -2.53 -11.47
N ALA A 137 3.84 -1.68 -11.27
CA ALA A 137 2.94 -1.22 -12.32
C ALA A 137 3.50 -0.07 -13.18
N ILE A 138 4.74 0.36 -12.92
CA ILE A 138 5.42 1.40 -13.70
C ILE A 138 5.56 0.94 -15.15
N LYS A 139 5.41 1.88 -16.07
CA LYS A 139 5.65 1.63 -17.49
C LYS A 139 7.05 2.11 -17.89
N VAL A 140 7.80 1.24 -18.55
CA VAL A 140 9.08 1.56 -19.21
C VAL A 140 9.00 1.09 -20.65
N GLY A 141 9.20 1.99 -21.59
CA GLY A 141 9.02 1.71 -23.02
C GLY A 141 7.58 1.32 -23.40
N GLY A 142 6.57 1.89 -22.69
CA GLY A 142 5.15 1.63 -22.97
C GLY A 142 4.57 0.39 -22.32
N GLU A 143 5.40 -0.54 -21.79
CA GLU A 143 4.97 -1.77 -21.13
C GLU A 143 5.17 -1.70 -19.61
N ARG A 144 4.32 -2.39 -18.83
CA ARG A 144 4.43 -2.45 -17.37
C ARG A 144 5.61 -3.33 -16.94
N LEU A 145 6.42 -2.85 -15.98
CA LEU A 145 7.62 -3.53 -15.48
C LEU A 145 7.36 -4.96 -15.02
N TYR A 146 6.27 -5.23 -14.30
CA TYR A 146 5.96 -6.59 -13.82
C TYR A 146 5.80 -7.62 -14.95
N ARG A 147 5.40 -7.19 -16.17
CA ARG A 147 5.31 -8.10 -17.33
C ARG A 147 6.68 -8.47 -17.86
N LYS A 148 7.59 -7.49 -17.90
CA LYS A 148 8.99 -7.69 -18.28
C LYS A 148 9.71 -8.56 -17.26
N ALA A 149 9.54 -8.28 -15.96
CA ALA A 149 10.11 -9.08 -14.88
C ALA A 149 9.70 -10.57 -14.97
N ARG A 150 8.42 -10.87 -15.25
CA ARG A 150 7.93 -12.25 -15.42
C ARG A 150 8.52 -12.97 -16.63
N ARG A 151 9.04 -12.26 -17.62
CA ARG A 151 9.76 -12.82 -18.77
C ARG A 151 11.27 -12.90 -18.53
N GLY A 152 11.74 -12.55 -17.31
CA GLY A 152 13.16 -12.55 -16.97
C GLY A 152 13.97 -11.44 -17.64
N GLU A 153 13.30 -10.39 -18.16
CA GLU A 153 13.98 -9.25 -18.79
C GLU A 153 14.62 -8.35 -17.74
N THR A 154 15.92 -8.07 -17.91
CA THR A 154 16.61 -7.03 -17.14
C THR A 154 16.22 -5.66 -17.69
N VAL A 155 15.72 -4.78 -16.82
CA VAL A 155 15.30 -3.44 -17.17
C VAL A 155 15.97 -2.46 -16.22
N ASP A 156 16.64 -1.46 -16.79
CA ASP A 156 17.14 -0.33 -16.00
C ASP A 156 15.94 0.55 -15.57
N VAL A 157 15.70 0.59 -14.24
CA VAL A 157 14.62 1.36 -13.66
C VAL A 157 15.20 2.60 -13.02
N PRO A 158 14.88 3.81 -13.54
CA PRO A 158 15.44 5.03 -12.99
C PRO A 158 15.00 5.22 -11.52
N ALA A 159 15.98 5.55 -10.68
CA ALA A 159 15.73 5.94 -9.30
C ALA A 159 14.86 7.20 -9.25
N ARG A 160 13.97 7.27 -8.26
CA ARG A 160 13.14 8.44 -7.97
C ARG A 160 13.43 9.00 -6.60
N THR A 161 13.22 10.29 -6.43
CA THR A 161 13.26 10.94 -5.12
C THR A 161 11.93 10.73 -4.42
N VAL A 162 11.99 10.25 -3.17
CA VAL A 162 10.85 10.13 -2.26
C VAL A 162 11.25 10.69 -0.89
N THR A 163 10.27 11.04 -0.08
CA THR A 163 10.51 11.57 1.27
C THR A 163 9.95 10.62 2.31
N ILE A 164 10.77 10.27 3.30
CA ILE A 164 10.37 9.52 4.49
C ILE A 164 10.45 10.48 5.67
N ASP A 165 9.28 10.85 6.22
CA ASP A 165 9.21 11.81 7.32
C ASP A 165 9.46 11.14 8.68
N ARG A 166 9.05 9.89 8.82
CA ARG A 166 9.20 9.08 10.03
C ARG A 166 9.45 7.63 9.64
N PHE A 167 10.37 6.97 10.33
CA PHE A 167 10.63 5.55 10.20
C PHE A 167 11.07 5.03 11.56
N GLU A 168 10.30 4.10 12.14
CA GLU A 168 10.53 3.59 13.49
C GLU A 168 10.38 2.07 13.52
N TRP A 169 11.25 1.42 14.28
CA TRP A 169 11.15 0.01 14.59
C TRP A 169 10.15 -0.17 15.73
N THR A 170 9.14 -1.01 15.53
CA THR A 170 8.06 -1.24 16.51
C THR A 170 8.16 -2.59 17.21
N GLY A 171 8.94 -3.53 16.65
CA GLY A 171 9.16 -4.85 17.23
C GLY A 171 10.27 -5.61 16.52
N TRP A 172 10.81 -6.65 17.17
CA TRP A 172 11.76 -7.58 16.58
C TRP A 172 11.62 -8.95 17.22
N GLU A 173 11.28 -9.96 16.42
CA GLU A 173 11.13 -11.35 16.83
C GLU A 173 11.73 -12.30 15.79
N GLY A 174 12.78 -13.05 16.17
CA GLY A 174 13.52 -13.88 15.23
C GLY A 174 14.06 -13.06 14.06
N PRO A 175 13.88 -13.49 12.80
CA PRO A 175 14.29 -12.73 11.62
C PRO A 175 13.37 -11.54 11.30
N ASP A 176 12.20 -11.46 11.94
CA ASP A 176 11.14 -10.52 11.58
C ASP A 176 11.24 -9.21 12.39
N VAL A 177 11.37 -8.10 11.67
CA VAL A 177 11.46 -6.75 12.25
C VAL A 177 10.23 -5.95 11.82
N SER A 178 9.44 -5.54 12.81
CA SER A 178 8.25 -4.71 12.58
C SER A 178 8.61 -3.23 12.59
N PHE A 179 7.91 -2.45 11.77
CA PHE A 179 8.15 -1.02 11.64
C PHE A 179 6.88 -0.22 11.38
N GLU A 180 6.95 1.09 11.62
CA GLU A 180 6.02 2.09 11.14
C GLU A 180 6.77 3.13 10.29
N VAL A 181 6.19 3.52 9.15
CA VAL A 181 6.77 4.53 8.26
C VAL A 181 5.72 5.52 7.78
N THR A 182 6.09 6.83 7.81
CA THR A 182 5.32 7.91 7.18
C THR A 182 6.11 8.42 5.98
N CYS A 183 5.50 8.41 4.79
CA CYS A 183 6.21 8.73 3.57
C CYS A 183 5.36 9.49 2.53
N SER A 184 6.03 10.09 1.57
CA SER A 184 5.43 10.76 0.41
C SER A 184 4.77 9.77 -0.56
N LYS A 185 3.99 10.29 -1.51
CA LYS A 185 3.51 9.51 -2.65
C LYS A 185 4.67 8.89 -3.44
N GLY A 186 4.44 7.71 -4.00
CA GLY A 186 5.39 7.03 -4.87
C GLY A 186 6.47 6.25 -4.15
N THR A 187 6.53 6.27 -2.82
CA THR A 187 7.43 5.43 -2.02
C THR A 187 7.03 3.96 -2.13
N TYR A 188 7.99 3.09 -2.42
CA TYR A 188 7.84 1.63 -2.39
C TYR A 188 8.37 1.07 -1.08
N ILE A 189 7.46 0.58 -0.24
CA ILE A 189 7.86 0.00 1.05
C ILE A 189 8.65 -1.31 0.85
N ARG A 190 8.41 -2.01 -0.24
CA ARG A 190 9.19 -3.19 -0.66
C ARG A 190 10.65 -2.83 -0.92
N SER A 191 10.90 -1.77 -1.69
CA SER A 191 12.29 -1.28 -1.89
C SER A 191 12.90 -0.82 -0.58
N LEU A 192 12.15 -0.15 0.31
CA LEU A 192 12.65 0.26 1.61
C LEU A 192 13.12 -0.95 2.44
N ALA A 193 12.32 -2.03 2.49
CA ALA A 193 12.68 -3.25 3.20
C ALA A 193 13.95 -3.91 2.61
N HIS A 194 14.02 -4.01 1.28
CA HIS A 194 15.20 -4.51 0.57
C HIS A 194 16.44 -3.67 0.87
N ASP A 195 16.36 -2.34 0.72
CA ASP A 195 17.48 -1.41 0.91
C ASP A 195 18.00 -1.42 2.37
N VAL A 196 17.10 -1.63 3.35
CA VAL A 196 17.47 -1.85 4.75
C VAL A 196 18.30 -3.11 4.90
N GLY A 197 17.87 -4.23 4.31
CA GLY A 197 18.59 -5.50 4.33
C GLY A 197 19.95 -5.42 3.68
N GLU A 198 20.06 -4.75 2.54
CA GLU A 198 21.32 -4.48 1.86
C GLU A 198 22.31 -3.68 2.74
N ARG A 199 21.78 -2.64 3.40
CA ARG A 199 22.63 -1.80 4.26
C ARG A 199 23.09 -2.51 5.54
N LEU A 200 22.33 -3.48 6.01
CA LEU A 200 22.73 -4.37 7.11
C LEU A 200 23.66 -5.50 6.66
N GLY A 201 23.84 -5.71 5.35
CA GLY A 201 24.69 -6.74 4.76
C GLY A 201 24.15 -8.16 4.82
N VAL A 202 22.85 -8.33 5.12
CA VAL A 202 22.21 -9.66 5.25
C VAL A 202 21.05 -9.87 4.27
N GLY A 203 20.66 -8.81 3.54
CA GLY A 203 19.44 -8.84 2.73
C GLY A 203 18.17 -8.84 3.58
N ALA A 204 17.06 -8.40 2.97
CA ALA A 204 15.73 -8.49 3.55
C ALA A 204 14.63 -8.40 2.47
N HIS A 205 13.43 -8.85 2.81
CA HIS A 205 12.23 -8.62 2.02
C HIS A 205 11.02 -8.34 2.92
N LEU A 206 9.97 -7.78 2.34
CA LEU A 206 8.75 -7.43 3.05
C LEU A 206 7.85 -8.67 3.20
N VAL A 207 7.44 -9.02 4.43
CA VAL A 207 6.54 -10.16 4.69
C VAL A 207 5.12 -9.74 5.08
N ALA A 208 4.95 -8.52 5.59
CA ALA A 208 3.63 -7.96 5.89
C ALA A 208 3.61 -6.46 5.62
N LEU A 209 2.47 -5.94 5.14
CA LEU A 209 2.26 -4.51 4.92
C LEU A 209 0.80 -4.14 5.15
N ARG A 210 0.59 -3.07 5.91
CA ARG A 210 -0.73 -2.48 6.11
C ARG A 210 -0.65 -0.97 5.97
N ARG A 211 -1.45 -0.38 5.10
CA ARG A 211 -1.60 1.07 5.03
C ARG A 211 -2.61 1.54 6.05
N THR A 212 -2.15 2.18 7.11
CA THR A 212 -2.98 2.62 8.25
C THR A 212 -3.60 3.98 8.03
N ALA A 213 -2.95 4.86 7.20
CA ALA A 213 -3.51 6.18 6.92
C ALA A 213 -3.10 6.72 5.53
N ILE A 214 -3.92 7.65 5.01
CA ILE A 214 -3.66 8.51 3.84
C ILE A 214 -4.08 9.93 4.23
N GLY A 215 -3.11 10.83 4.45
CA GLY A 215 -3.39 12.16 4.99
C GLY A 215 -4.14 12.07 6.32
N PRO A 216 -5.31 12.75 6.45
CA PRO A 216 -6.12 12.70 7.67
C PRO A 216 -6.96 11.41 7.80
N TYR A 217 -7.10 10.61 6.73
CA TYR A 217 -8.00 9.45 6.70
C TYR A 217 -7.33 8.23 7.32
N ARG A 218 -8.06 7.51 8.18
CA ARG A 218 -7.59 6.34 8.92
C ARG A 218 -8.28 5.06 8.47
N VAL A 219 -7.57 3.95 8.53
CA VAL A 219 -8.15 2.63 8.22
C VAL A 219 -9.20 2.21 9.25
N ALA A 220 -9.11 2.72 10.47
CA ALA A 220 -10.11 2.47 11.52
C ALA A 220 -11.52 2.99 11.14
N ASP A 221 -11.59 4.00 10.29
CA ASP A 221 -12.85 4.59 9.80
C ASP A 221 -13.31 3.95 8.48
N ALA A 222 -12.64 2.91 8.01
CA ALA A 222 -12.91 2.33 6.69
C ALA A 222 -13.95 1.20 6.76
N TRP A 223 -14.73 1.06 5.69
CA TRP A 223 -15.58 -0.09 5.46
C TRP A 223 -14.75 -1.32 5.14
N THR A 224 -14.99 -2.42 5.84
CA THR A 224 -14.56 -3.73 5.37
C THR A 224 -15.49 -4.24 4.27
N ILE A 225 -15.01 -5.13 3.41
CA ILE A 225 -15.85 -5.67 2.32
C ILE A 225 -17.10 -6.39 2.85
N PRO A 226 -17.03 -7.25 3.90
CA PRO A 226 -18.23 -7.89 4.45
C PRO A 226 -19.27 -6.90 4.98
N LEU A 227 -18.85 -5.92 5.78
CA LEU A 227 -19.77 -4.89 6.33
C LEU A 227 -20.44 -4.07 5.22
N LEU A 228 -19.70 -3.73 4.19
CA LEU A 228 -20.21 -3.01 3.04
C LEU A 228 -21.29 -3.84 2.29
N GLU A 229 -21.05 -5.13 2.08
CA GLU A 229 -22.01 -6.03 1.40
C GLU A 229 -23.28 -6.21 2.22
N GLU A 230 -23.15 -6.37 3.52
CA GLU A 230 -24.28 -6.50 4.44
C GLU A 230 -25.17 -5.25 4.43
N GLU A 231 -24.58 -4.07 4.59
CA GLU A 231 -25.31 -2.81 4.56
C GLU A 231 -25.99 -2.55 3.21
N ALA A 232 -25.31 -2.84 2.11
CA ALA A 232 -25.89 -2.69 0.77
C ALA A 232 -27.06 -3.65 0.55
N ARG A 233 -27.04 -4.86 1.11
CA ARG A 233 -28.16 -5.81 1.06
C ARG A 233 -29.33 -5.28 1.87
N ARG A 234 -29.10 -4.86 3.13
CA ARG A 234 -30.12 -4.32 4.02
C ARG A 234 -30.88 -3.15 3.39
N ARG A 235 -30.17 -2.26 2.69
CA ARG A 235 -30.78 -1.11 2.00
C ARG A 235 -31.66 -1.52 0.83
N ARG A 236 -31.21 -2.47 0.02
CA ARG A 236 -32.03 -2.99 -1.09
C ARG A 236 -33.31 -3.67 -0.62
N GLU A 237 -33.26 -4.42 0.48
CA GLU A 237 -34.43 -5.05 1.10
C GLU A 237 -35.42 -3.99 1.58
N ALA A 238 -34.92 -2.91 2.21
CA ALA A 238 -35.77 -1.80 2.68
C ALA A 238 -36.40 -0.97 1.54
N GLU A 239 -35.75 -0.84 0.38
CA GLU A 239 -36.31 -0.15 -0.80
C GLU A 239 -37.33 -0.99 -1.57
N SER A 240 -37.35 -2.32 -1.33
CA SER A 240 -38.27 -3.27 -1.99
C SER A 240 -39.52 -3.56 -1.16
N SER A 241 -39.58 -3.06 0.08
CA SER A 241 -40.72 -3.20 1.02
C SER A 241 -41.59 -1.96 1.05
#